data_5b042f17ed89cd724fec1fae50564dd4
#
_entry.id   5b042f17ed89cd724fec1fae50564dd4
#
_cell.length_a   1.000
_cell.length_b   1.000
_cell.length_c   1.000
_cell.angle_alpha   90.00
_cell.angle_beta   90.00
_cell.angle_gamma   90.00
#
_symmetry.space_group_name_H-M   'P 1'
#
loop_
_entity.id
_entity.type
_entity.pdbx_description
1 polymer ?
#
loop_
_entity_poly.entity_id
_entity_poly.type
_entity_poly.pdbx_seq_one_letter_code
_entity_poly.pdbx_strand_id
1 'polypeptide(L)'
;NQNDDREFTITGNGKTYTVKTGDDGIAILSDIPVYNSNNEKIVYTISEKNVPVKYVVPADQTATLMADTTVSKTFKNILKKFTVEVTKQDSKTASAQGNGTLAGAVYGIYCDGTLVDTYTTDESGYFKTKEYVCGNYTVQEISPSEGYLLDETVYPVGAEAENYTIEHNPISMTVTEDVVKGSISIIKHSDNGSTQIETPEVGAEFEVYLKSAGIYENAAESERDYLTCDENGFAQTKDMPYGIYTVHQTVGWEGTEFIADFDVNISENGQTYRYLINNAEFESYVKVVKVDSETGKTIPYEGAGFEIYDSNGQKISMTFAYPTPTTIDTFYTNSEGYLITPEVLPYGEYSLVEVQAPYGYALDKTPVAFSVSSENAEKENTLTIVKVVKQNTAQKGKISVRKTGDIFTSVTTVSSAYTNENGEMIVNPTTYTPMFANGDLSGAVFQVIAVEDIVTLDGTVRANAGNVVAEITTDENGYAETEPLYLGKYEIREIKAPEGYVLNNEPKDVELTY
;
A
#
# COMPACT_ATOMS: atom_id res chain seq x y z
N ASN A 1 -30.44 -7.20 16.19
CA ASN A 1 -31.39 -6.34 16.89
C ASN A 1 -31.54 -6.86 18.32
N GLN A 2 -30.67 -6.43 19.24
CA GLN A 2 -30.98 -6.54 20.67
C GLN A 2 -31.93 -5.38 20.97
N ASN A 3 -33.21 -5.67 21.19
CA ASN A 3 -34.12 -4.78 21.88
C ASN A 3 -33.65 -4.73 23.34
N ASP A 4 -32.65 -3.87 23.62
CA ASP A 4 -32.33 -3.54 25.00
C ASP A 4 -33.52 -2.81 25.59
N ASP A 5 -33.99 -3.21 26.75
CA ASP A 5 -35.05 -2.53 27.50
C ASP A 5 -34.72 -1.04 27.66
N ARG A 6 -35.30 -0.19 26.82
CA ARG A 6 -35.11 1.25 26.93
C ARG A 6 -36.05 1.81 27.99
N GLU A 7 -35.51 2.66 28.84
CA GLU A 7 -36.25 3.30 29.90
C GLU A 7 -36.52 4.76 29.54
N PHE A 8 -37.78 5.16 29.72
CA PHE A 8 -38.19 6.54 29.50
C PHE A 8 -38.78 7.12 30.76
N THR A 9 -38.49 8.37 31.05
CA THR A 9 -39.20 9.16 32.03
C THR A 9 -40.17 10.12 31.33
N ILE A 10 -41.39 10.19 31.84
CA ILE A 10 -42.45 11.08 31.35
C ILE A 10 -42.82 11.99 32.52
N THR A 11 -42.48 13.27 32.40
CA THR A 11 -42.66 14.24 33.48
C THR A 11 -43.64 15.31 33.08
N GLY A 12 -44.65 15.55 33.90
CA GLY A 12 -45.62 16.61 33.72
C GLY A 12 -46.43 16.85 35.01
N ASN A 13 -46.84 18.08 35.23
CA ASN A 13 -47.61 18.51 36.41
C ASN A 13 -46.96 18.07 37.75
N GLY A 14 -45.64 18.17 37.86
CA GLY A 14 -44.88 17.80 39.06
C GLY A 14 -44.78 16.28 39.33
N LYS A 15 -45.27 15.44 38.43
CA LYS A 15 -45.15 13.97 38.52
C LYS A 15 -44.21 13.45 37.47
N THR A 16 -43.44 12.39 37.82
CA THR A 16 -42.59 11.65 36.92
C THR A 16 -43.02 10.19 36.91
N TYR A 17 -43.19 9.66 35.71
CA TYR A 17 -43.50 8.26 35.45
C TYR A 17 -42.33 7.64 34.74
N THR A 18 -42.05 6.36 35.00
CA THR A 18 -41.02 5.59 34.34
C THR A 18 -41.65 4.43 33.59
N VAL A 19 -41.33 4.27 32.33
CA VAL A 19 -41.78 3.17 31.49
C VAL A 19 -40.59 2.56 30.76
N LYS A 20 -40.71 1.28 30.40
CA LYS A 20 -39.71 0.55 29.64
C LYS A 20 -40.30 0.03 28.35
N THR A 21 -39.49 -0.10 27.34
CA THR A 21 -39.89 -0.74 26.08
C THR A 21 -40.06 -2.24 26.28
N GLY A 22 -41.06 -2.81 25.59
CA GLY A 22 -41.16 -4.24 25.39
C GLY A 22 -40.27 -4.71 24.23
N ASP A 23 -40.39 -6.00 23.88
CA ASP A 23 -39.68 -6.65 22.78
C ASP A 23 -39.95 -6.01 21.41
N ASP A 24 -41.05 -5.30 21.27
CA ASP A 24 -41.44 -4.53 20.08
C ASP A 24 -40.82 -3.13 20.02
N GLY A 25 -40.05 -2.74 21.03
CA GLY A 25 -39.44 -1.41 21.15
C GLY A 25 -40.42 -0.30 21.52
N ILE A 26 -41.63 -0.63 21.99
CA ILE A 26 -42.68 0.33 22.37
C ILE A 26 -42.80 0.40 23.90
N ALA A 27 -42.76 1.61 24.43
CA ALA A 27 -43.10 1.89 25.82
C ALA A 27 -44.45 2.61 25.87
N ILE A 28 -45.36 2.15 26.70
CA ILE A 28 -46.70 2.70 26.82
C ILE A 28 -46.95 3.17 28.27
N LEU A 29 -47.44 4.39 28.41
CA LEU A 29 -47.93 4.92 29.65
C LEU A 29 -49.43 5.24 29.46
N SER A 30 -50.27 4.61 30.25
CA SER A 30 -51.73 4.79 30.21
C SER A 30 -52.25 5.58 31.42
N ASP A 31 -53.46 6.08 31.33
CA ASP A 31 -54.22 6.65 32.42
C ASP A 31 -53.55 7.84 33.13
N ILE A 32 -52.94 8.73 32.36
CA ILE A 32 -52.33 9.96 32.86
C ILE A 32 -53.25 11.18 32.66
N PRO A 33 -53.21 12.17 33.56
CA PRO A 33 -54.09 13.34 33.49
C PRO A 33 -53.86 14.18 32.23
N VAL A 34 -54.91 14.68 31.61
CA VAL A 34 -54.84 15.62 30.48
C VAL A 34 -54.76 17.07 30.98
N TYR A 35 -55.36 17.37 32.09
CA TYR A 35 -55.45 18.72 32.68
C TYR A 35 -54.91 18.74 34.12
N ASN A 36 -54.29 19.85 34.49
CA ASN A 36 -53.86 20.12 35.87
C ASN A 36 -55.03 20.60 36.73
N SER A 37 -54.75 20.88 38.00
CA SER A 37 -55.79 21.39 38.96
C SER A 37 -56.39 22.73 38.58
N ASN A 38 -55.75 23.49 37.70
CA ASN A 38 -56.21 24.78 37.21
C ASN A 38 -56.95 24.67 35.86
N ASN A 39 -57.27 23.45 35.41
CA ASN A 39 -57.87 23.15 34.10
C ASN A 39 -57.05 23.57 32.89
N GLU A 40 -55.71 23.62 33.03
CA GLU A 40 -54.78 23.86 31.95
C GLU A 40 -54.25 22.52 31.41
N LYS A 41 -54.04 22.43 30.09
CA LYS A 41 -53.48 21.22 29.47
C LYS A 41 -52.05 20.98 29.97
N ILE A 42 -51.81 19.75 30.39
CA ILE A 42 -50.48 19.34 30.84
C ILE A 42 -49.60 19.07 29.60
N VAL A 43 -48.42 19.68 29.57
CA VAL A 43 -47.35 19.33 28.63
C VAL A 43 -46.47 18.32 29.34
N TYR A 44 -46.38 17.14 28.77
CA TYR A 44 -45.49 16.09 29.25
C TYR A 44 -44.16 16.16 28.50
N THR A 45 -43.04 16.12 29.23
CA THR A 45 -41.70 15.96 28.69
C THR A 45 -41.30 14.50 28.78
N ILE A 46 -40.90 13.94 27.69
CA ILE A 46 -40.47 12.55 27.56
C ILE A 46 -38.95 12.54 27.33
N SER A 47 -38.22 11.85 28.19
CA SER A 47 -36.77 11.74 28.14
C SER A 47 -36.39 10.26 28.15
N GLU A 48 -35.48 9.85 27.24
CA GLU A 48 -34.86 8.52 27.29
C GLU A 48 -33.80 8.49 28.40
N LYS A 49 -33.80 7.42 29.20
CA LYS A 49 -32.86 7.19 30.29
C LYS A 49 -31.96 6.00 29.97
N ASN A 50 -30.86 5.94 30.69
CA ASN A 50 -29.92 4.82 30.59
C ASN A 50 -29.50 4.52 29.14
N VAL A 51 -29.38 5.59 28.31
CA VAL A 51 -28.89 5.45 26.94
C VAL A 51 -27.47 4.87 26.96
N PRO A 52 -27.23 3.71 26.32
CA PRO A 52 -25.88 3.15 26.28
C PRO A 52 -24.88 4.15 25.71
N VAL A 53 -23.72 4.20 26.30
CA VAL A 53 -22.69 5.21 26.04
C VAL A 53 -22.31 5.35 24.56
N LYS A 54 -22.43 4.28 23.77
CA LYS A 54 -22.17 4.26 22.32
C LYS A 54 -23.16 5.09 21.48
N TYR A 55 -24.28 5.54 22.08
CA TYR A 55 -25.26 6.35 21.39
C TYR A 55 -25.27 7.78 21.90
N VAL A 56 -25.66 8.68 21.01
CA VAL A 56 -26.01 10.07 21.37
C VAL A 56 -27.29 10.04 22.19
N VAL A 57 -27.30 10.78 23.28
CA VAL A 57 -28.53 10.93 24.08
C VAL A 57 -29.56 11.72 23.28
N PRO A 58 -30.73 11.14 22.94
CA PRO A 58 -31.74 11.86 22.18
C PRO A 58 -32.29 13.06 22.96
N ALA A 59 -32.61 14.12 22.25
CA ALA A 59 -33.27 15.27 22.87
C ALA A 59 -34.65 14.89 23.43
N ASP A 60 -34.98 15.51 24.54
CA ASP A 60 -36.31 15.40 25.13
C ASP A 60 -37.38 15.82 24.13
N GLN A 61 -38.52 15.12 24.14
CA GLN A 61 -39.67 15.45 23.33
C GLN A 61 -40.86 15.81 24.21
N THR A 62 -41.72 16.68 23.73
CA THR A 62 -42.92 17.06 24.46
C THR A 62 -44.17 16.48 23.81
N ALA A 63 -45.17 16.18 24.63
CA ALA A 63 -46.48 15.71 24.21
C ALA A 63 -47.58 16.39 25.02
N THR A 64 -48.68 16.74 24.36
CA THR A 64 -49.90 17.19 24.96
C THR A 64 -51.02 16.23 24.57
N LEU A 65 -51.71 15.68 25.54
CA LEU A 65 -52.77 14.72 25.29
C LEU A 65 -54.15 15.40 25.09
N MET A 66 -55.03 14.70 24.40
CA MET A 66 -56.47 14.93 24.43
C MET A 66 -57.14 13.72 25.06
N ALA A 67 -58.35 13.90 25.64
CA ALA A 67 -59.09 12.81 26.24
C ALA A 67 -59.28 11.66 25.24
N ASP A 68 -59.09 10.44 25.70
CA ASP A 68 -59.23 9.21 24.92
C ASP A 68 -58.34 9.11 23.67
N THR A 69 -57.20 9.80 23.68
CA THR A 69 -56.23 9.73 22.55
C THR A 69 -54.88 9.24 22.99
N THR A 70 -54.18 8.61 22.05
CA THR A 70 -52.76 8.22 22.19
C THR A 70 -51.89 9.15 21.36
N VAL A 71 -50.83 9.67 21.97
CA VAL A 71 -49.80 10.44 21.28
C VAL A 71 -48.52 9.61 21.24
N SER A 72 -48.01 9.36 20.05
CA SER A 72 -46.75 8.62 19.84
C SER A 72 -45.58 9.55 19.60
N LYS A 73 -44.43 9.23 20.19
CA LYS A 73 -43.15 9.89 19.95
C LYS A 73 -42.12 8.83 19.63
N THR A 74 -41.22 9.15 18.70
CA THR A 74 -40.15 8.24 18.29
C THR A 74 -38.82 8.82 18.70
N PHE A 75 -38.04 8.05 19.43
CA PHE A 75 -36.66 8.35 19.77
C PHE A 75 -35.73 7.50 18.90
N LYS A 76 -34.70 8.11 18.36
CA LYS A 76 -33.68 7.41 17.56
C LYS A 76 -32.35 7.41 18.31
N ASN A 77 -31.83 6.25 18.60
CA ASN A 77 -30.47 6.11 19.13
C ASN A 77 -29.46 6.12 17.98
N ILE A 78 -28.73 7.19 17.86
CA ILE A 78 -27.74 7.41 16.82
C ILE A 78 -26.38 7.03 17.37
N LEU A 79 -25.64 6.17 16.68
CA LEU A 79 -24.27 5.77 17.08
C LEU A 79 -23.34 6.99 17.02
N LYS A 80 -22.54 7.15 18.05
CA LYS A 80 -21.43 8.09 18.04
C LYS A 80 -20.35 7.55 17.13
N LYS A 81 -19.85 8.38 16.26
CA LYS A 81 -18.82 8.07 15.26
C LYS A 81 -17.71 9.10 15.33
N PHE A 82 -16.59 8.75 14.77
CA PHE A 82 -15.45 9.64 14.69
C PHE A 82 -14.72 9.50 13.37
N THR A 83 -13.96 10.51 13.01
CA THR A 83 -12.91 10.49 11.99
C THR A 83 -11.59 10.89 12.62
N VAL A 84 -10.48 10.37 12.11
CA VAL A 84 -9.14 10.81 12.52
C VAL A 84 -8.47 11.53 11.36
N GLU A 85 -7.93 12.69 11.67
CA GLU A 85 -7.03 13.47 10.82
C GLU A 85 -5.65 13.38 11.42
N VAL A 86 -4.71 12.78 10.69
CA VAL A 86 -3.33 12.63 11.13
C VAL A 86 -2.44 13.53 10.27
N THR A 87 -1.59 14.28 10.94
CA THR A 87 -0.54 15.08 10.29
C THR A 87 0.82 14.58 10.77
N LYS A 88 1.57 14.00 9.83
CA LYS A 88 2.97 13.61 10.02
C LYS A 88 3.86 14.84 9.86
N GLN A 89 4.83 14.98 10.73
CA GLN A 89 5.80 16.07 10.71
C GLN A 89 7.21 15.56 11.01
N ASP A 90 8.21 16.26 10.51
CA ASP A 90 9.57 16.07 10.98
C ASP A 90 9.71 16.52 12.44
N SER A 91 10.45 15.76 13.24
CA SER A 91 10.58 16.00 14.68
C SER A 91 11.30 17.31 15.06
N LYS A 92 12.06 17.91 14.12
CA LYS A 92 12.89 19.09 14.36
C LYS A 92 12.37 20.34 13.62
N THR A 93 11.94 20.17 12.38
CA THR A 93 11.60 21.29 11.49
C THR A 93 10.11 21.38 11.19
N ALA A 94 9.34 20.36 11.55
CA ALA A 94 7.95 20.14 11.15
C ALA A 94 7.75 19.94 9.63
N SER A 95 8.71 20.29 8.80
CA SER A 95 8.73 20.11 7.34
C SER A 95 9.76 19.07 6.96
N ALA A 96 9.59 18.43 5.80
CA ALA A 96 10.56 17.46 5.30
C ALA A 96 11.97 18.06 5.19
N GLN A 97 12.99 17.25 5.46
CA GLN A 97 14.40 17.62 5.36
C GLN A 97 15.09 16.86 4.24
N GLY A 98 16.08 17.47 3.61
CA GLY A 98 16.84 16.85 2.53
C GLY A 98 15.96 16.47 1.34
N ASN A 99 16.14 15.27 0.84
CA ASN A 99 15.25 14.67 -0.18
C ASN A 99 14.16 13.77 0.45
N GLY A 100 14.04 13.76 1.77
CA GLY A 100 12.95 13.04 2.45
C GLY A 100 11.59 13.64 2.11
N THR A 101 10.55 12.82 2.21
CA THR A 101 9.18 13.25 1.99
C THR A 101 8.28 12.88 3.16
N LEU A 102 7.28 13.69 3.45
CA LEU A 102 6.22 13.34 4.40
C LEU A 102 5.11 12.51 3.74
N ALA A 103 5.08 12.47 2.40
CA ALA A 103 4.16 11.66 1.62
C ALA A 103 4.58 10.19 1.61
N GLY A 104 3.60 9.31 1.53
CA GLY A 104 3.83 7.88 1.31
C GLY A 104 4.01 7.06 2.59
N ALA A 105 4.02 7.67 3.77
CA ALA A 105 3.97 6.93 5.02
C ALA A 105 2.63 6.19 5.15
N VAL A 106 2.68 4.91 5.52
CA VAL A 106 1.49 4.07 5.66
C VAL A 106 1.17 3.87 7.13
N TYR A 107 -0.02 4.25 7.53
CA TYR A 107 -0.53 4.10 8.88
C TYR A 107 -1.65 3.08 8.93
N GLY A 108 -1.61 2.20 9.92
CA GLY A 108 -2.69 1.28 10.27
C GLY A 108 -3.63 1.90 11.30
N ILE A 109 -4.91 1.72 11.08
CA ILE A 109 -5.96 1.98 12.08
C ILE A 109 -6.33 0.64 12.70
N TYR A 110 -6.17 0.53 14.01
CA TYR A 110 -6.44 -0.70 14.76
C TYR A 110 -7.62 -0.49 15.69
N CYS A 111 -8.51 -1.47 15.75
CA CYS A 111 -9.61 -1.54 16.73
C CYS A 111 -9.37 -2.74 17.64
N ASP A 112 -9.26 -2.53 18.94
CA ASP A 112 -8.95 -3.56 19.93
C ASP A 112 -7.72 -4.42 19.52
N GLY A 113 -6.69 -3.78 18.97
CA GLY A 113 -5.45 -4.41 18.51
C GLY A 113 -5.54 -5.12 17.16
N THR A 114 -6.69 -5.09 16.49
CA THR A 114 -6.86 -5.67 15.14
C THR A 114 -6.81 -4.59 14.08
N LEU A 115 -6.00 -4.77 13.05
CA LEU A 115 -5.92 -3.87 11.90
C LEU A 115 -7.27 -3.86 11.15
N VAL A 116 -7.88 -2.69 11.02
CA VAL A 116 -9.17 -2.50 10.34
C VAL A 116 -9.06 -1.75 9.03
N ASP A 117 -8.07 -0.85 8.89
CA ASP A 117 -7.81 -0.09 7.67
C ASP A 117 -6.37 0.41 7.64
N THR A 118 -5.94 0.82 6.44
CA THR A 118 -4.67 1.50 6.22
C THR A 118 -4.88 2.80 5.44
N TYR A 119 -4.07 3.81 5.75
CA TYR A 119 -4.06 5.10 5.09
C TYR A 119 -2.65 5.52 4.77
N THR A 120 -2.50 6.22 3.67
CA THR A 120 -1.20 6.74 3.22
C THR A 120 -1.23 8.26 3.30
N THR A 121 -0.15 8.86 3.79
CA THR A 121 -0.02 10.32 3.86
C THR A 121 0.13 10.93 2.46
N ASP A 122 -0.48 12.09 2.25
CA ASP A 122 -0.30 12.93 1.07
C ASP A 122 1.00 13.75 1.12
N GLU A 123 1.21 14.64 0.13
CA GLU A 123 2.40 15.50 0.03
C GLU A 123 2.60 16.42 1.24
N SER A 124 1.55 16.72 1.98
CA SER A 124 1.62 17.51 3.21
C SER A 124 1.85 16.68 4.47
N GLY A 125 1.99 15.37 4.35
CA GLY A 125 2.06 14.43 5.46
C GLY A 125 0.70 14.14 6.09
N TYR A 126 -0.41 14.43 5.41
CA TYR A 126 -1.76 14.36 5.95
C TYR A 126 -2.53 13.17 5.40
N PHE A 127 -3.37 12.60 6.26
CA PHE A 127 -4.50 11.77 5.83
C PHE A 127 -5.71 11.96 6.75
N LYS A 128 -6.88 11.63 6.22
CA LYS A 128 -8.14 11.59 6.96
C LYS A 128 -8.82 10.25 6.75
N THR A 129 -9.31 9.67 7.84
CA THR A 129 -10.02 8.39 7.78
C THR A 129 -11.47 8.58 7.34
N LYS A 130 -12.11 7.48 6.93
CA LYS A 130 -13.56 7.37 6.93
C LYS A 130 -14.11 7.44 8.35
N GLU A 131 -15.43 7.51 8.49
CA GLU A 131 -16.07 7.41 9.80
C GLU A 131 -16.04 5.97 10.34
N TYR A 132 -15.72 5.86 11.63
CA TYR A 132 -15.83 4.65 12.43
C TYR A 132 -16.79 4.86 13.59
N VAL A 133 -17.38 3.79 14.10
CA VAL A 133 -18.13 3.83 15.37
C VAL A 133 -17.13 4.00 16.52
N CYS A 134 -17.42 4.90 17.47
CA CYS A 134 -16.56 5.14 18.62
C CYS A 134 -16.22 3.84 19.38
N GLY A 135 -14.97 3.72 19.78
CA GLY A 135 -14.40 2.54 20.45
C GLY A 135 -12.93 2.72 20.78
N ASN A 136 -12.25 1.65 21.15
CA ASN A 136 -10.84 1.64 21.48
C ASN A 136 -10.00 1.50 20.19
N TYR A 137 -9.51 2.63 19.70
CA TYR A 137 -8.72 2.68 18.47
C TYR A 137 -7.31 3.23 18.72
N THR A 138 -6.38 2.69 17.94
CA THR A 138 -5.01 3.18 17.88
C THR A 138 -4.58 3.40 16.44
N VAL A 139 -3.62 4.30 16.26
CA VAL A 139 -2.91 4.56 15.01
C VAL A 139 -1.47 4.14 15.20
N GLN A 140 -0.91 3.43 14.24
CA GLN A 140 0.50 3.04 14.23
C GLN A 140 1.04 3.12 12.80
N GLU A 141 2.26 3.58 12.66
CA GLU A 141 2.94 3.53 11.37
C GLU A 141 3.32 2.09 11.02
N ILE A 142 3.03 1.68 9.78
CA ILE A 142 3.36 0.36 9.23
C ILE A 142 4.60 0.45 8.34
N SER A 143 4.72 1.56 7.60
CA SER A 143 5.85 1.82 6.72
C SER A 143 6.13 3.31 6.71
N PRO A 144 7.38 3.74 6.96
CA PRO A 144 7.72 5.14 6.94
C PRO A 144 7.66 5.71 5.52
N SER A 145 7.61 7.02 5.42
CA SER A 145 7.83 7.73 4.17
C SER A 145 9.32 7.71 3.81
N GLU A 146 9.62 7.95 2.54
CA GLU A 146 10.99 7.98 2.05
C GLU A 146 11.86 8.96 2.82
N GLY A 147 13.01 8.49 3.28
CA GLY A 147 13.97 9.27 4.05
C GLY A 147 13.67 9.41 5.54
N TYR A 148 12.64 8.76 6.06
CA TYR A 148 12.27 8.80 7.47
C TYR A 148 12.42 7.44 8.14
N LEU A 149 12.63 7.45 9.44
CA LEU A 149 12.69 6.25 10.26
C LEU A 149 11.27 5.81 10.64
N LEU A 150 11.05 4.51 10.73
CA LEU A 150 9.78 3.95 11.19
C LEU A 150 9.50 4.40 12.64
N ASP A 151 8.33 4.97 12.87
CA ASP A 151 7.82 5.23 14.21
C ASP A 151 7.02 4.01 14.71
N GLU A 152 7.60 3.24 15.60
CA GLU A 152 6.97 2.07 16.23
C GLU A 152 5.94 2.44 17.31
N THR A 153 5.72 3.73 17.56
CA THR A 153 4.80 4.21 18.59
C THR A 153 3.37 3.86 18.26
N VAL A 154 2.67 3.31 19.23
CA VAL A 154 1.22 3.06 19.14
C VAL A 154 0.49 4.24 19.76
N TYR A 155 -0.18 5.02 18.93
CA TYR A 155 -0.90 6.22 19.35
C TYR A 155 -2.35 5.91 19.68
N PRO A 156 -2.81 6.11 20.92
CA PRO A 156 -4.24 6.01 21.22
C PRO A 156 -4.99 7.15 20.54
N VAL A 157 -6.11 6.85 19.92
CA VAL A 157 -6.93 7.85 19.22
C VAL A 157 -7.79 8.66 20.20
N GLY A 158 -8.16 8.07 21.34
CA GLY A 158 -9.08 8.70 22.27
C GLY A 158 -10.54 8.73 21.76
N ALA A 159 -10.88 7.71 20.96
CA ALA A 159 -12.18 7.62 20.28
C ALA A 159 -13.23 6.85 21.09
N GLU A 160 -13.02 6.63 22.39
CA GLU A 160 -13.95 5.95 23.27
C GLU A 160 -15.26 6.75 23.36
N ALA A 161 -16.38 6.05 23.31
CA ALA A 161 -17.71 6.67 23.24
C ALA A 161 -18.04 7.55 24.45
N GLU A 162 -17.39 7.34 25.59
CA GLU A 162 -17.50 8.12 26.81
C GLU A 162 -17.07 9.57 26.64
N ASN A 163 -16.11 9.80 25.74
CA ASN A 163 -15.51 11.11 25.50
C ASN A 163 -16.41 12.05 24.70
N TYR A 164 -17.52 11.53 24.15
CA TYR A 164 -18.32 12.26 23.18
C TYR A 164 -19.80 12.29 23.53
N THR A 165 -20.47 13.35 23.06
CA THR A 165 -21.92 13.55 23.26
C THR A 165 -22.69 13.67 21.95
N ILE A 166 -22.00 13.84 20.81
CA ILE A 166 -22.60 14.06 19.47
C ILE A 166 -22.30 12.91 18.53
N GLU A 167 -22.98 12.87 17.39
CA GLU A 167 -22.87 11.80 16.39
C GLU A 167 -21.50 11.81 15.71
N HIS A 168 -21.03 12.95 15.21
CA HIS A 168 -19.85 13.09 14.39
C HIS A 168 -18.74 13.80 15.14
N ASN A 169 -17.63 13.12 15.38
CA ASN A 169 -16.54 13.60 16.23
C ASN A 169 -15.21 13.59 15.44
N PRO A 170 -14.78 14.71 14.88
CA PRO A 170 -13.46 14.79 14.25
C PRO A 170 -12.36 14.82 15.32
N ILE A 171 -11.34 14.01 15.15
CA ILE A 171 -10.16 13.93 16.01
C ILE A 171 -8.95 14.29 15.15
N SER A 172 -8.11 15.19 15.63
CA SER A 172 -6.87 15.55 14.95
C SER A 172 -5.69 15.17 15.84
N MET A 173 -4.67 14.58 15.22
CA MET A 173 -3.43 14.24 15.90
C MET A 173 -2.23 14.56 15.02
N THR A 174 -1.13 14.88 15.67
CA THR A 174 0.16 15.10 15.00
C THR A 174 1.13 14.01 15.47
N VAL A 175 1.78 13.37 14.52
CA VAL A 175 2.86 12.42 14.75
C VAL A 175 4.16 13.02 14.25
N THR A 176 5.26 12.75 14.94
CA THR A 176 6.57 13.31 14.58
C THR A 176 7.57 12.19 14.41
N GLU A 177 8.37 12.27 13.36
CA GLU A 177 9.38 11.27 13.04
C GLU A 177 10.73 11.90 12.77
N ASP A 178 11.77 11.11 12.99
CA ASP A 178 13.14 11.52 12.72
C ASP A 178 13.52 11.17 11.28
N VAL A 179 14.09 12.13 10.58
CA VAL A 179 14.68 11.90 9.26
C VAL A 179 15.93 11.01 9.39
N VAL A 180 16.14 10.12 8.43
CA VAL A 180 17.39 9.37 8.28
C VAL A 180 18.54 10.36 8.17
N LYS A 181 19.62 10.16 8.93
CA LYS A 181 20.82 10.99 8.89
C LYS A 181 22.08 10.17 8.78
N GLY A 182 23.05 10.71 8.07
CA GLY A 182 24.39 10.15 7.95
C GLY A 182 25.44 11.22 7.76
N SER A 183 26.69 10.83 7.80
CA SER A 183 27.82 11.72 7.59
C SER A 183 28.67 11.24 6.40
N ILE A 184 29.37 12.19 5.78
CA ILE A 184 30.31 11.93 4.69
C ILE A 184 31.70 12.20 5.21
N SER A 185 32.60 11.25 5.07
CA SER A 185 34.01 11.45 5.39
C SER A 185 34.89 11.29 4.16
N ILE A 186 35.88 12.15 4.08
CA ILE A 186 36.84 12.21 2.98
C ILE A 186 38.22 11.93 3.57
N ILE A 187 38.97 11.09 2.91
CA ILE A 187 40.42 10.98 3.07
C ILE A 187 41.03 11.42 1.75
N LYS A 188 41.62 12.60 1.74
CA LYS A 188 42.22 13.18 0.55
C LYS A 188 43.73 12.94 0.55
N HIS A 189 44.20 12.20 -0.44
CA HIS A 189 45.60 12.00 -0.67
C HIS A 189 45.96 12.54 -2.06
N SER A 190 47.21 12.91 -2.22
CA SER A 190 47.79 13.24 -3.52
C SER A 190 48.87 12.24 -3.89
N ASP A 191 48.77 11.71 -5.08
CA ASP A 191 49.85 10.97 -5.71
C ASP A 191 50.82 11.98 -6.33
N ASN A 192 52.07 11.96 -5.90
CA ASN A 192 53.10 12.81 -6.49
C ASN A 192 53.78 12.17 -7.71
N GLY A 193 53.19 11.06 -8.22
CA GLY A 193 53.65 10.37 -9.42
C GLY A 193 55.00 9.64 -9.29
N SER A 194 55.59 9.56 -8.11
CA SER A 194 56.95 9.05 -7.94
C SER A 194 57.11 7.83 -7.03
N THR A 195 56.14 7.48 -6.17
CA THR A 195 56.28 6.36 -5.24
C THR A 195 54.93 5.79 -4.77
N GLN A 196 54.94 4.55 -4.28
CA GLN A 196 53.80 3.82 -3.73
C GLN A 196 53.25 4.38 -2.39
N ILE A 197 53.58 5.60 -1.97
CA ILE A 197 53.13 6.21 -0.72
C ILE A 197 52.32 7.45 -1.07
N GLU A 198 51.04 7.33 -0.93
CA GLU A 198 50.11 8.45 -1.00
C GLU A 198 50.37 9.42 0.17
N THR A 199 50.43 10.71 -0.14
CA THR A 199 50.65 11.76 0.89
C THR A 199 49.33 12.42 1.24
N PRO A 200 48.98 12.53 2.54
CA PRO A 200 47.80 13.26 2.95
C PRO A 200 47.81 14.70 2.45
N GLU A 201 46.73 15.13 1.82
CA GLU A 201 46.57 16.51 1.35
C GLU A 201 45.96 17.38 2.44
N VAL A 202 46.82 17.86 3.33
CA VAL A 202 46.45 18.72 4.45
C VAL A 202 45.89 20.05 3.96
N GLY A 203 44.75 20.50 4.51
CA GLY A 203 44.15 21.76 4.14
C GLY A 203 43.35 21.75 2.84
N ALA A 204 43.15 20.60 2.21
CA ALA A 204 42.17 20.48 1.13
C ALA A 204 40.77 20.76 1.67
N GLU A 205 39.99 21.55 0.92
CA GLU A 205 38.67 21.99 1.36
C GLU A 205 37.58 21.53 0.40
N PHE A 206 36.42 21.21 0.96
CA PHE A 206 35.27 20.73 0.21
C PHE A 206 33.98 21.38 0.70
N GLU A 207 33.16 21.80 -0.24
CA GLU A 207 31.74 22.08 -0.02
C GLU A 207 30.94 20.80 -0.20
N VAL A 208 30.12 20.49 0.81
CA VAL A 208 29.16 19.39 0.75
C VAL A 208 27.77 19.98 0.90
N TYR A 209 26.91 19.76 -0.06
CA TYR A 209 25.56 20.37 -0.05
C TYR A 209 24.55 19.50 -0.75
N LEU A 210 23.28 19.64 -0.34
CA LEU A 210 22.17 18.90 -0.96
C LEU A 210 22.11 19.24 -2.46
N LYS A 211 22.21 18.23 -3.31
CA LYS A 211 22.28 18.38 -4.78
C LYS A 211 21.11 19.16 -5.35
N SER A 212 19.90 18.98 -4.79
CA SER A 212 18.69 19.70 -5.26
C SER A 212 18.75 21.22 -5.00
N ALA A 213 19.63 21.68 -4.13
CA ALA A 213 19.86 23.12 -3.91
C ALA A 213 20.64 23.77 -5.06
N GLY A 214 21.36 22.96 -5.87
CA GLY A 214 22.14 23.40 -7.02
C GLY A 214 23.51 23.97 -6.69
N ILE A 215 23.61 24.81 -5.66
CA ILE A 215 24.86 25.39 -5.16
C ILE A 215 24.84 25.42 -3.63
N TYR A 216 26.05 25.49 -3.04
CA TYR A 216 26.27 25.44 -1.59
C TYR A 216 25.46 26.52 -0.83
N GLU A 217 25.42 27.75 -1.31
CA GLU A 217 24.78 28.89 -0.64
C GLU A 217 23.25 28.74 -0.55
N ASN A 218 22.65 28.01 -1.49
CA ASN A 218 21.19 27.80 -1.53
C ASN A 218 20.73 26.67 -0.62
N ALA A 219 21.64 25.77 -0.21
CA ALA A 219 21.28 24.68 0.70
C ALA A 219 21.02 25.21 2.12
N ALA A 220 20.05 24.62 2.80
CA ALA A 220 19.78 24.90 4.20
C ALA A 220 21.01 24.58 5.07
N GLU A 221 21.13 25.23 6.23
CA GLU A 221 22.27 25.01 7.13
C GLU A 221 22.40 23.55 7.59
N SER A 222 21.30 22.85 7.73
CA SER A 222 21.28 21.42 8.09
C SER A 222 21.68 20.50 6.89
N GLU A 223 21.65 21.03 5.69
CA GLU A 223 21.81 20.30 4.41
C GLU A 223 23.11 20.68 3.68
N ARG A 224 24.02 21.35 4.37
CA ARG A 224 25.34 21.69 3.87
C ARG A 224 26.38 21.64 4.96
N ASP A 225 27.63 21.39 4.58
CA ASP A 225 28.78 21.46 5.46
C ASP A 225 30.02 21.88 4.66
N TYR A 226 30.98 22.47 5.36
CA TYR A 226 32.26 22.88 4.79
C TYR A 226 33.38 22.10 5.47
N LEU A 227 34.15 21.35 4.70
CA LEU A 227 35.17 20.45 5.20
C LEU A 227 36.55 20.99 4.95
N THR A 228 37.44 20.87 5.93
CA THR A 228 38.86 21.14 5.78
C THR A 228 39.62 19.88 6.25
N CYS A 229 40.46 19.31 5.39
CA CYS A 229 41.24 18.11 5.69
C CYS A 229 42.34 18.38 6.71
N ASP A 230 42.43 17.53 7.72
CA ASP A 230 43.42 17.57 8.80
C ASP A 230 44.81 17.04 8.33
N GLU A 231 45.72 16.87 9.30
CA GLU A 231 47.09 16.35 9.10
C GLU A 231 47.15 14.94 8.47
N ASN A 232 46.04 14.18 8.54
CA ASN A 232 45.90 12.86 7.93
C ASN A 232 45.15 12.92 6.58
N GLY A 233 44.87 14.11 6.08
CA GLY A 233 44.02 14.31 4.91
C GLY A 233 42.55 13.99 5.17
N PHE A 234 42.13 13.89 6.46
CA PHE A 234 40.78 13.48 6.84
C PHE A 234 39.89 14.69 7.11
N ALA A 235 38.65 14.60 6.62
CA ALA A 235 37.56 15.50 6.98
C ALA A 235 36.25 14.72 7.04
N GLN A 236 35.30 15.18 7.85
CA GLN A 236 33.98 14.56 7.97
C GLN A 236 32.91 15.61 8.23
N THR A 237 31.76 15.44 7.57
CA THR A 237 30.59 16.30 7.81
C THR A 237 29.96 16.03 9.16
N LYS A 238 29.16 16.95 9.63
CA LYS A 238 28.12 16.65 10.61
C LYS A 238 27.14 15.61 10.05
N ASP A 239 26.24 15.11 10.89
CA ASP A 239 25.12 14.29 10.43
C ASP A 239 24.15 15.15 9.61
N MET A 240 23.98 14.79 8.34
CA MET A 240 23.11 15.46 7.38
C MET A 240 21.88 14.59 7.06
N PRO A 241 20.74 15.18 6.74
CA PRO A 241 19.51 14.44 6.48
C PRO A 241 19.60 13.60 5.19
N TYR A 242 18.68 12.65 5.04
CA TYR A 242 18.48 11.84 3.86
C TYR A 242 18.52 12.66 2.58
N GLY A 243 19.29 12.21 1.58
CA GLY A 243 19.35 12.86 0.28
C GLY A 243 20.65 12.65 -0.45
N ILE A 244 20.68 13.14 -1.67
CA ILE A 244 21.87 13.13 -2.54
C ILE A 244 22.61 14.45 -2.32
N TYR A 245 23.87 14.34 -1.96
CA TYR A 245 24.76 15.46 -1.69
C TYR A 245 25.86 15.52 -2.72
N THR A 246 26.12 16.71 -3.23
CA THR A 246 27.29 16.98 -4.06
C THR A 246 28.46 17.34 -3.19
N VAL A 247 29.62 16.71 -3.46
CA VAL A 247 30.91 17.03 -2.85
C VAL A 247 31.74 17.75 -3.91
N HIS A 248 32.05 19.00 -3.62
CA HIS A 248 32.78 19.91 -4.49
C HIS A 248 34.06 20.37 -3.84
N GLN A 249 35.22 20.15 -4.46
CA GLN A 249 36.51 20.59 -3.95
C GLN A 249 36.71 22.07 -4.25
N THR A 250 36.97 22.87 -3.23
CA THR A 250 37.19 24.33 -3.36
C THR A 250 38.66 24.72 -3.19
N VAL A 251 39.42 23.98 -2.36
CA VAL A 251 40.83 24.23 -2.10
C VAL A 251 41.61 22.93 -2.23
N GLY A 252 42.79 23.01 -2.85
CA GLY A 252 43.75 21.92 -2.97
C GLY A 252 45.15 22.48 -2.97
N TRP A 253 46.16 21.59 -3.01
CA TRP A 253 47.57 22.03 -3.11
C TRP A 253 47.82 22.76 -4.43
N GLU A 254 48.62 23.78 -4.35
CA GLU A 254 49.01 24.58 -5.53
C GLU A 254 49.60 23.65 -6.63
N GLY A 255 49.08 23.78 -7.85
CA GLY A 255 49.48 22.96 -9.00
C GLY A 255 48.82 21.59 -9.13
N THR A 256 47.85 21.23 -8.25
CA THR A 256 47.04 20.03 -8.41
C THR A 256 45.71 20.35 -9.09
N GLU A 257 45.27 19.46 -9.97
CA GLU A 257 43.90 19.54 -10.51
C GLU A 257 42.91 19.15 -9.41
N PHE A 258 41.83 19.90 -9.27
CA PHE A 258 40.72 19.54 -8.38
C PHE A 258 40.03 18.30 -8.95
N ILE A 259 39.55 17.45 -8.05
CA ILE A 259 38.70 16.35 -8.44
C ILE A 259 37.39 16.87 -9.01
N ALA A 260 36.80 16.12 -9.93
CA ALA A 260 35.45 16.42 -10.37
C ALA A 260 34.46 16.26 -9.21
N ASP A 261 33.40 17.05 -9.23
CA ASP A 261 32.31 16.91 -8.29
C ASP A 261 31.74 15.50 -8.32
N PHE A 262 31.39 14.99 -7.17
CA PHE A 262 30.74 13.68 -7.08
C PHE A 262 29.59 13.72 -6.08
N ASP A 263 28.65 12.81 -6.29
CA ASP A 263 27.46 12.72 -5.44
C ASP A 263 27.57 11.59 -4.43
N VAL A 264 27.02 11.84 -3.27
CA VAL A 264 26.88 10.86 -2.17
C VAL A 264 25.43 10.78 -1.76
N ASN A 265 24.86 9.60 -1.77
CA ASN A 265 23.50 9.39 -1.28
C ASN A 265 23.52 8.97 0.19
N ILE A 266 23.02 9.83 1.06
CA ILE A 266 22.77 9.52 2.47
C ILE A 266 21.42 8.84 2.56
N SER A 267 21.42 7.51 2.76
CA SER A 267 20.21 6.67 2.76
C SER A 267 20.06 5.77 3.99
N GLU A 268 21.10 5.66 4.82
CA GLU A 268 21.09 4.82 6.02
C GLU A 268 21.35 5.64 7.27
N ASN A 269 20.54 5.41 8.30
CA ASN A 269 20.64 6.16 9.54
C ASN A 269 21.90 5.81 10.34
N GLY A 270 22.66 6.84 10.70
CA GLY A 270 23.91 6.71 11.48
C GLY A 270 25.10 6.24 10.65
N GLN A 271 24.96 6.11 9.34
CA GLN A 271 26.04 5.67 8.45
C GLN A 271 27.02 6.81 8.17
N THR A 272 28.32 6.49 8.19
CA THR A 272 29.36 7.36 7.63
C THR A 272 29.81 6.83 6.27
N TYR A 273 29.57 7.62 5.22
CA TYR A 273 29.96 7.33 3.86
C TYR A 273 31.40 7.79 3.64
N ARG A 274 32.32 6.86 3.41
CA ARG A 274 33.77 7.14 3.43
C ARG A 274 34.37 7.07 2.04
N TYR A 275 35.05 8.12 1.63
CA TYR A 275 35.69 8.24 0.34
C TYR A 275 37.19 8.44 0.52
N LEU A 276 37.96 7.56 -0.10
CA LEU A 276 39.39 7.79 -0.35
C LEU A 276 39.51 8.48 -1.70
N ILE A 277 40.00 9.69 -1.70
CA ILE A 277 40.14 10.53 -2.88
C ILE A 277 41.61 10.68 -3.21
N ASN A 278 42.03 10.08 -4.31
CA ASN A 278 43.40 10.21 -4.84
C ASN A 278 43.34 10.39 -6.36
N ASN A 279 44.46 10.56 -6.99
CA ASN A 279 44.57 10.67 -8.43
C ASN A 279 44.66 9.31 -9.15
N ALA A 280 44.39 8.23 -8.45
CA ALA A 280 44.29 6.91 -9.06
C ALA A 280 43.01 6.79 -9.90
N GLU A 281 43.03 5.84 -10.84
CA GLU A 281 41.85 5.49 -11.62
C GLU A 281 40.70 5.10 -10.67
N PHE A 282 39.52 5.70 -10.89
CA PHE A 282 38.36 5.43 -10.06
C PHE A 282 37.84 4.02 -10.31
N GLU A 283 37.62 3.28 -9.24
CA GLU A 283 37.06 1.94 -9.28
C GLU A 283 35.92 1.84 -8.26
N SER A 284 34.87 1.09 -8.58
CA SER A 284 33.77 0.81 -7.64
C SER A 284 33.17 -0.57 -7.84
N TYR A 285 32.58 -1.08 -6.77
CA TYR A 285 31.63 -2.18 -6.86
C TYR A 285 30.34 -1.72 -7.52
N VAL A 286 29.63 -2.63 -8.14
CA VAL A 286 28.30 -2.38 -8.69
C VAL A 286 27.26 -3.11 -7.84
N LYS A 287 26.33 -2.37 -7.29
CA LYS A 287 25.17 -2.93 -6.57
C LYS A 287 23.95 -2.90 -7.48
N VAL A 288 23.44 -4.06 -7.85
CA VAL A 288 22.21 -4.17 -8.61
C VAL A 288 21.06 -4.45 -7.65
N VAL A 289 20.03 -3.62 -7.67
CA VAL A 289 18.83 -3.77 -6.84
C VAL A 289 17.65 -4.08 -7.74
N LYS A 290 16.94 -5.14 -7.40
CA LYS A 290 15.69 -5.53 -8.07
C LYS A 290 14.50 -4.81 -7.46
N VAL A 291 13.70 -4.16 -8.29
CA VAL A 291 12.48 -3.51 -7.81
C VAL A 291 11.29 -3.85 -8.70
N ASP A 292 10.11 -3.87 -8.09
CA ASP A 292 8.83 -3.98 -8.80
C ASP A 292 8.55 -2.69 -9.58
N SER A 293 8.20 -2.81 -10.86
CA SER A 293 8.02 -1.65 -11.75
C SER A 293 6.78 -0.81 -11.41
N GLU A 294 5.81 -1.38 -10.70
CA GLU A 294 4.57 -0.69 -10.35
C GLU A 294 4.68 -0.01 -8.98
N THR A 295 5.46 -0.57 -8.06
CA THR A 295 5.54 -0.10 -6.66
C THR A 295 6.86 0.58 -6.32
N GLY A 296 7.93 0.30 -7.09
CA GLY A 296 9.30 0.73 -6.76
C GLY A 296 9.92 0.01 -5.57
N LYS A 297 9.21 -0.90 -4.92
CA LYS A 297 9.74 -1.68 -3.78
C LYS A 297 10.71 -2.74 -4.24
N THR A 298 11.72 -3.01 -3.41
CA THR A 298 12.66 -4.10 -3.64
C THR A 298 11.95 -5.45 -3.71
N ILE A 299 12.35 -6.29 -4.65
CA ILE A 299 11.89 -7.67 -4.78
C ILE A 299 12.90 -8.57 -4.07
N PRO A 300 12.62 -9.06 -2.85
CA PRO A 300 13.54 -9.91 -2.08
C PRO A 300 13.54 -11.34 -2.66
N TYR A 301 14.37 -11.56 -3.68
CA TYR A 301 14.48 -12.84 -4.38
C TYR A 301 15.92 -13.20 -4.65
N GLU A 302 16.35 -14.39 -4.20
CA GLU A 302 17.65 -14.98 -4.48
C GLU A 302 17.64 -15.63 -5.85
N GLY A 303 18.64 -15.26 -6.70
CA GLY A 303 18.85 -15.93 -7.98
C GLY A 303 18.31 -15.18 -9.21
N ALA A 304 17.94 -13.91 -9.12
CA ALA A 304 17.80 -13.09 -10.31
C ALA A 304 19.21 -12.87 -10.91
N GLY A 305 19.38 -13.21 -12.20
CA GLY A 305 20.68 -13.28 -12.86
C GLY A 305 20.94 -12.12 -13.79
N PHE A 306 22.19 -11.60 -13.77
CA PHE A 306 22.63 -10.45 -14.55
C PHE A 306 23.97 -10.67 -15.20
N GLU A 307 24.13 -10.09 -16.39
CA GLU A 307 25.38 -9.94 -17.09
C GLU A 307 25.72 -8.47 -17.24
N ILE A 308 27.02 -8.13 -17.13
CA ILE A 308 27.53 -6.77 -17.31
C ILE A 308 28.40 -6.75 -18.58
N TYR A 309 28.24 -5.70 -19.38
CA TYR A 309 28.99 -5.49 -20.59
C TYR A 309 29.67 -4.13 -20.56
N ASP A 310 30.90 -4.05 -21.09
CA ASP A 310 31.62 -2.80 -21.27
C ASP A 310 31.08 -1.99 -22.47
N SER A 311 31.64 -0.82 -22.70
CA SER A 311 31.28 0.08 -23.82
C SER A 311 31.53 -0.52 -25.21
N ASN A 312 32.39 -1.56 -25.32
CA ASN A 312 32.68 -2.28 -26.57
C ASN A 312 31.71 -3.48 -26.76
N GLY A 313 30.80 -3.71 -25.82
CA GLY A 313 29.92 -4.86 -25.83
C GLY A 313 30.58 -6.17 -25.40
N GLN A 314 31.76 -6.10 -24.77
CA GLN A 314 32.42 -7.27 -24.21
C GLN A 314 31.87 -7.59 -22.84
N LYS A 315 31.49 -8.85 -22.63
CA LYS A 315 30.99 -9.34 -21.36
C LYS A 315 32.06 -9.33 -20.29
N ILE A 316 31.74 -8.75 -19.13
CA ILE A 316 32.62 -8.70 -17.97
C ILE A 316 32.62 -10.07 -17.27
N SER A 317 33.82 -10.56 -16.98
CA SER A 317 34.05 -11.74 -16.14
C SER A 317 34.98 -11.39 -14.98
N MET A 318 34.68 -11.95 -13.79
CA MET A 318 35.44 -11.73 -12.56
C MET A 318 35.97 -13.05 -12.04
N THR A 319 37.22 -13.07 -11.58
CA THR A 319 37.92 -14.30 -11.20
C THR A 319 38.32 -14.26 -9.73
N PHE A 320 37.78 -15.19 -8.96
CA PHE A 320 38.14 -15.38 -7.55
C PHE A 320 39.34 -16.31 -7.43
N ALA A 321 40.29 -15.92 -6.60
CA ALA A 321 41.47 -16.73 -6.32
C ALA A 321 41.25 -17.79 -5.22
N TYR A 322 40.27 -17.60 -4.33
CA TYR A 322 40.07 -18.43 -3.14
C TYR A 322 38.58 -18.74 -2.91
N PRO A 323 38.20 -19.94 -2.42
CA PRO A 323 39.07 -21.09 -2.06
C PRO A 323 39.59 -21.87 -3.25
N THR A 324 38.97 -21.73 -4.41
CA THR A 324 39.41 -22.32 -5.68
C THR A 324 39.22 -21.27 -6.77
N PRO A 325 40.20 -21.09 -7.70
CA PRO A 325 40.03 -20.16 -8.80
C PRO A 325 38.71 -20.43 -9.54
N THR A 326 37.82 -19.46 -9.52
CA THR A 326 36.51 -19.54 -10.17
C THR A 326 36.27 -18.25 -10.93
N THR A 327 35.93 -18.36 -12.21
CA THR A 327 35.53 -17.20 -13.03
C THR A 327 34.04 -17.22 -13.18
N ILE A 328 33.41 -16.10 -12.88
CA ILE A 328 31.97 -15.88 -13.08
C ILE A 328 31.77 -14.72 -14.05
N ASP A 329 30.74 -14.81 -14.84
CA ASP A 329 30.33 -13.80 -15.81
C ASP A 329 28.81 -13.53 -15.77
N THR A 330 28.17 -14.18 -14.84
CA THR A 330 26.75 -13.98 -14.49
C THR A 330 26.64 -13.83 -12.99
N PHE A 331 26.01 -12.74 -12.57
CA PHE A 331 25.92 -12.33 -11.17
C PHE A 331 24.48 -12.49 -10.68
N TYR A 332 24.28 -13.06 -9.50
CA TYR A 332 22.96 -13.39 -8.97
C TYR A 332 22.62 -12.59 -7.71
N THR A 333 21.38 -12.19 -7.58
CA THR A 333 20.88 -11.53 -6.36
C THR A 333 20.85 -12.48 -5.16
N ASN A 334 21.02 -11.91 -3.98
CA ASN A 334 20.79 -12.58 -2.69
C ASN A 334 19.30 -12.60 -2.32
N SER A 335 18.99 -13.17 -1.15
CA SER A 335 17.62 -13.26 -0.63
C SER A 335 16.97 -11.89 -0.32
N GLU A 336 17.75 -10.82 -0.23
CA GLU A 336 17.24 -9.46 -0.02
C GLU A 336 16.95 -8.73 -1.35
N GLY A 337 17.19 -9.38 -2.50
CA GLY A 337 16.88 -8.85 -3.83
C GLY A 337 17.92 -7.91 -4.40
N TYR A 338 19.15 -7.97 -3.92
CA TYR A 338 20.28 -7.24 -4.52
C TYR A 338 21.51 -8.15 -4.70
N LEU A 339 22.43 -7.72 -5.54
CA LEU A 339 23.79 -8.25 -5.62
C LEU A 339 24.79 -7.10 -5.54
N ILE A 340 26.00 -7.42 -5.10
CA ILE A 340 27.17 -6.55 -5.24
C ILE A 340 28.20 -7.36 -6.03
N THR A 341 28.83 -6.74 -7.04
CA THR A 341 29.85 -7.41 -7.80
C THR A 341 31.02 -7.84 -6.90
N PRO A 342 31.59 -9.03 -7.11
CA PRO A 342 32.67 -9.54 -6.25
C PRO A 342 33.96 -8.73 -6.33
N GLU A 343 34.22 -8.11 -7.48
CA GLU A 343 35.38 -7.24 -7.75
C GLU A 343 34.89 -5.87 -8.22
N VAL A 344 35.73 -4.87 -8.06
CA VAL A 344 35.46 -3.51 -8.56
C VAL A 344 35.51 -3.49 -10.09
N LEU A 345 34.76 -2.59 -10.68
CA LEU A 345 34.91 -2.23 -12.10
C LEU A 345 35.61 -0.88 -12.18
N PRO A 346 36.54 -0.72 -13.14
CA PRO A 346 37.22 0.53 -13.38
C PRO A 346 36.27 1.60 -13.93
N TYR A 347 36.68 2.84 -13.88
CA TYR A 347 36.01 3.96 -14.52
C TYR A 347 35.62 3.64 -15.95
N GLY A 348 34.36 3.89 -16.30
CA GLY A 348 33.87 3.64 -17.67
C GLY A 348 32.37 3.50 -17.76
N GLU A 349 31.93 3.33 -19.01
CA GLU A 349 30.52 3.11 -19.34
C GLU A 349 30.23 1.61 -19.48
N TYR A 350 29.11 1.19 -18.92
CA TYR A 350 28.70 -0.20 -18.87
C TYR A 350 27.21 -0.35 -19.17
N SER A 351 26.81 -1.58 -19.44
CA SER A 351 25.40 -1.96 -19.50
C SER A 351 25.14 -3.24 -18.72
N LEU A 352 24.00 -3.27 -18.05
CA LEU A 352 23.49 -4.40 -17.27
C LEU A 352 22.35 -5.06 -18.04
N VAL A 353 22.43 -6.37 -18.25
CA VAL A 353 21.39 -7.18 -18.91
C VAL A 353 20.86 -8.23 -17.94
N GLU A 354 19.56 -8.30 -17.76
CA GLU A 354 18.94 -9.37 -17.00
C GLU A 354 18.83 -10.64 -17.84
N VAL A 355 19.31 -11.76 -17.30
CA VAL A 355 19.25 -13.08 -17.96
C VAL A 355 18.34 -14.07 -17.23
N GLN A 356 18.03 -13.78 -15.97
CA GLN A 356 17.08 -14.56 -15.16
C GLN A 356 16.28 -13.62 -14.27
N ALA A 357 14.94 -13.61 -14.45
CA ALA A 357 14.03 -12.79 -13.63
C ALA A 357 13.71 -13.45 -12.29
N PRO A 358 13.28 -12.69 -11.28
CA PRO A 358 12.66 -13.24 -10.07
C PRO A 358 11.41 -14.07 -10.40
N TYR A 359 11.14 -15.09 -9.59
CA TYR A 359 9.91 -15.87 -9.72
C TYR A 359 8.67 -14.97 -9.69
N GLY A 360 7.72 -15.23 -10.57
CA GLY A 360 6.49 -14.43 -10.67
C GLY A 360 6.65 -13.07 -11.36
N TYR A 361 7.82 -12.79 -11.94
CA TYR A 361 8.10 -11.57 -12.70
C TYR A 361 8.50 -11.89 -14.14
N ALA A 362 8.13 -11.01 -15.06
CA ALA A 362 8.52 -11.14 -16.46
C ALA A 362 10.00 -10.79 -16.65
N LEU A 363 10.73 -11.62 -17.40
CA LEU A 363 12.11 -11.33 -17.78
C LEU A 363 12.17 -10.11 -18.71
N ASP A 364 12.94 -9.11 -18.32
CA ASP A 364 13.21 -7.92 -19.15
C ASP A 364 14.69 -7.84 -19.53
N LYS A 365 15.01 -8.23 -20.76
CA LYS A 365 16.38 -8.20 -21.32
C LYS A 365 16.82 -6.81 -21.80
N THR A 366 16.00 -5.79 -21.65
CA THR A 366 16.38 -4.42 -22.03
C THR A 366 17.60 -3.99 -21.20
N PRO A 367 18.72 -3.62 -21.85
CA PRO A 367 19.91 -3.20 -21.13
C PRO A 367 19.66 -1.92 -20.32
N VAL A 368 20.25 -1.86 -19.14
CA VAL A 368 20.32 -0.64 -18.33
C VAL A 368 21.73 -0.10 -18.44
N ALA A 369 21.89 1.05 -19.06
CA ALA A 369 23.18 1.73 -19.13
C ALA A 369 23.51 2.36 -17.77
N PHE A 370 24.77 2.26 -17.36
CA PHE A 370 25.29 2.91 -16.17
C PHE A 370 26.77 3.24 -16.36
N SER A 371 27.27 4.23 -15.62
CA SER A 371 28.69 4.57 -15.60
C SER A 371 29.28 4.31 -14.22
N VAL A 372 30.51 3.78 -14.23
CA VAL A 372 31.35 3.71 -13.03
C VAL A 372 32.17 4.98 -12.99
N SER A 373 31.75 5.92 -12.14
CA SER A 373 32.41 7.20 -11.94
C SER A 373 32.23 7.67 -10.52
N SER A 374 33.03 8.61 -10.09
CA SER A 374 32.89 9.25 -8.77
C SER A 374 31.56 9.99 -8.61
N GLU A 375 30.97 10.45 -9.72
CA GLU A 375 29.67 11.14 -9.72
C GLU A 375 28.50 10.20 -9.42
N ASN A 376 28.63 8.93 -9.75
CA ASN A 376 27.59 7.91 -9.62
C ASN A 376 27.81 6.94 -8.45
N ALA A 377 28.88 7.14 -7.68
CA ALA A 377 29.25 6.25 -6.58
C ALA A 377 28.76 6.75 -5.23
N GLU A 378 28.30 5.82 -4.41
CA GLU A 378 27.94 6.04 -3.00
C GLU A 378 28.78 5.13 -2.10
N LYS A 379 28.86 5.44 -0.79
CA LYS A 379 29.47 4.54 0.19
C LYS A 379 28.40 3.76 0.92
N GLU A 380 28.58 2.45 0.88
CA GLU A 380 27.75 1.51 1.64
C GLU A 380 28.67 0.57 2.42
N ASN A 381 28.62 0.62 3.75
CA ASN A 381 29.41 -0.24 4.65
C ASN A 381 30.92 -0.29 4.31
N THR A 382 31.58 0.83 4.07
CA THR A 382 33.00 0.95 3.65
C THR A 382 33.33 0.67 2.18
N LEU A 383 32.37 0.13 1.41
CA LEU A 383 32.59 -0.10 -0.01
C LEU A 383 32.17 1.14 -0.83
N THR A 384 32.90 1.43 -1.90
CA THR A 384 32.47 2.38 -2.93
C THR A 384 31.60 1.63 -3.92
N ILE A 385 30.37 2.06 -4.10
CA ILE A 385 29.35 1.32 -4.84
C ILE A 385 28.66 2.23 -5.83
N VAL A 386 28.56 1.79 -7.08
CA VAL A 386 27.61 2.33 -8.06
C VAL A 386 26.32 1.50 -7.99
N LYS A 387 25.21 2.15 -7.68
CA LYS A 387 23.92 1.49 -7.57
C LYS A 387 23.19 1.49 -8.91
N VAL A 388 22.80 0.31 -9.37
CA VAL A 388 21.98 0.11 -10.57
C VAL A 388 20.65 -0.51 -10.19
N VAL A 389 19.56 0.13 -10.57
CA VAL A 389 18.22 -0.38 -10.32
C VAL A 389 17.68 -1.04 -11.58
N LYS A 390 17.25 -2.29 -11.47
CA LYS A 390 16.54 -2.99 -12.55
C LYS A 390 15.11 -3.30 -12.12
N GLN A 391 14.16 -2.78 -12.90
CA GLN A 391 12.74 -3.00 -12.68
C GLN A 391 12.28 -4.28 -13.39
N ASN A 392 11.35 -5.01 -12.79
CA ASN A 392 10.56 -6.05 -13.45
C ASN A 392 9.08 -5.86 -13.19
N THR A 393 8.29 -6.23 -14.17
CA THR A 393 6.83 -6.22 -14.06
C THR A 393 6.35 -7.56 -13.52
N ALA A 394 5.53 -7.53 -12.48
CA ALA A 394 4.89 -8.73 -11.96
C ALA A 394 4.09 -9.43 -13.06
N GLN A 395 4.26 -10.73 -13.15
CA GLN A 395 3.57 -11.53 -14.16
C GLN A 395 2.08 -11.59 -13.84
N LYS A 396 1.29 -11.51 -14.91
CA LYS A 396 -0.16 -11.59 -14.85
C LYS A 396 -0.66 -12.65 -15.81
N GLY A 397 -1.76 -13.27 -15.48
CA GLY A 397 -2.48 -14.21 -16.32
C GLY A 397 -3.91 -13.78 -16.51
N LYS A 398 -4.61 -14.41 -17.45
CA LYS A 398 -6.03 -14.20 -17.67
C LYS A 398 -6.80 -15.46 -17.32
N ILE A 399 -8.01 -15.27 -16.87
CA ILE A 399 -8.94 -16.36 -16.59
C ILE A 399 -10.06 -16.25 -17.61
N SER A 400 -10.31 -17.35 -18.32
CA SER A 400 -11.40 -17.43 -19.27
C SER A 400 -12.45 -18.46 -18.82
N VAL A 401 -13.68 -18.16 -19.14
CA VAL A 401 -14.85 -19.01 -18.88
C VAL A 401 -15.58 -19.27 -20.17
N ARG A 402 -16.00 -20.50 -20.36
CA ARG A 402 -16.97 -20.85 -21.42
C ARG A 402 -18.23 -21.41 -20.75
N LYS A 403 -19.35 -20.76 -21.00
CA LYS A 403 -20.67 -21.19 -20.52
C LYS A 403 -21.43 -21.90 -21.61
N THR A 404 -21.83 -23.12 -21.31
CA THR A 404 -22.67 -23.90 -22.21
C THR A 404 -23.90 -24.42 -21.49
N GLY A 405 -24.90 -24.80 -22.23
CA GLY A 405 -26.11 -25.41 -21.71
C GLY A 405 -27.01 -25.92 -22.82
N ASP A 406 -28.14 -26.49 -22.45
CA ASP A 406 -29.10 -27.05 -23.39
C ASP A 406 -29.88 -25.94 -24.08
N ILE A 407 -29.64 -25.75 -25.38
CA ILE A 407 -30.35 -24.78 -26.23
C ILE A 407 -31.48 -25.50 -26.93
N PHE A 408 -32.67 -24.94 -26.88
CA PHE A 408 -33.79 -25.43 -27.66
C PHE A 408 -33.48 -25.34 -29.16
N THR A 409 -33.57 -26.46 -29.85
CA THR A 409 -33.23 -26.53 -31.28
C THR A 409 -34.46 -26.72 -32.16
N SER A 410 -35.38 -27.54 -31.73
CA SER A 410 -36.56 -27.89 -32.52
C SER A 410 -37.62 -28.57 -31.66
N VAL A 411 -38.76 -28.81 -32.28
CA VAL A 411 -39.82 -29.66 -31.71
C VAL A 411 -40.01 -30.84 -32.62
N THR A 412 -39.88 -32.02 -32.06
CA THR A 412 -40.29 -33.24 -32.76
C THR A 412 -41.79 -33.43 -32.55
N THR A 413 -42.51 -33.62 -33.60
CA THR A 413 -43.96 -33.88 -33.54
C THR A 413 -44.25 -35.33 -33.89
N VAL A 414 -45.03 -35.97 -33.08
CA VAL A 414 -45.55 -37.31 -33.35
C VAL A 414 -47.07 -37.21 -33.40
N SER A 415 -47.60 -37.43 -34.57
CA SER A 415 -49.05 -37.61 -34.78
C SER A 415 -49.30 -39.03 -35.25
N SER A 416 -50.20 -39.67 -34.61
CA SER A 416 -50.64 -41.01 -35.06
C SER A 416 -52.16 -41.06 -35.22
N ALA A 417 -52.59 -41.85 -36.14
CA ALA A 417 -54.01 -42.14 -36.30
C ALA A 417 -54.16 -43.67 -36.40
N TYR A 418 -55.23 -44.16 -35.88
CA TYR A 418 -55.63 -45.55 -36.02
C TYR A 418 -57.08 -45.61 -36.37
N THR A 419 -57.49 -46.68 -37.08
CA THR A 419 -58.90 -46.94 -37.40
C THR A 419 -59.48 -47.79 -36.30
N ASN A 420 -60.57 -47.35 -35.66
CA ASN A 420 -61.27 -48.10 -34.66
C ASN A 420 -62.04 -49.28 -35.25
N GLU A 421 -62.63 -50.12 -34.44
CA GLU A 421 -63.39 -51.29 -34.90
C GLU A 421 -64.64 -50.92 -35.75
N ASN A 422 -65.08 -49.68 -35.71
CA ASN A 422 -66.22 -49.17 -36.53
C ASN A 422 -65.77 -48.55 -37.85
N GLY A 423 -64.48 -48.60 -38.21
CA GLY A 423 -63.94 -48.04 -39.42
C GLY A 423 -63.68 -46.52 -39.38
N GLU A 424 -63.79 -45.89 -38.21
CA GLU A 424 -63.55 -44.46 -38.04
C GLU A 424 -62.08 -44.20 -37.76
N MET A 425 -61.51 -43.20 -38.45
CA MET A 425 -60.13 -42.75 -38.17
C MET A 425 -60.10 -41.91 -36.92
N ILE A 426 -59.43 -42.41 -35.88
CA ILE A 426 -59.18 -41.69 -34.66
C ILE A 426 -57.78 -41.09 -34.75
N VAL A 427 -57.67 -39.76 -34.71
CA VAL A 427 -56.40 -39.04 -34.68
C VAL A 427 -56.04 -38.78 -33.22
N ASN A 428 -54.96 -39.37 -32.81
CA ASN A 428 -54.44 -39.08 -31.46
C ASN A 428 -53.96 -37.63 -31.39
N PRO A 429 -54.00 -37.03 -30.20
CA PRO A 429 -53.40 -35.69 -30.02
C PRO A 429 -51.92 -35.70 -30.43
N THR A 430 -51.54 -34.71 -31.22
CA THR A 430 -50.13 -34.51 -31.61
C THR A 430 -49.29 -34.26 -30.35
N THR A 431 -48.29 -35.11 -30.14
CA THR A 431 -47.33 -34.92 -29.05
C THR A 431 -46.16 -34.10 -29.57
N TYR A 432 -45.86 -33.04 -28.87
CA TYR A 432 -44.74 -32.15 -29.13
C TYR A 432 -43.64 -32.43 -28.14
N THR A 433 -42.48 -32.87 -28.59
CA THR A 433 -41.30 -33.12 -27.72
C THR A 433 -40.24 -32.11 -28.07
N PRO A 434 -39.89 -31.22 -27.16
CA PRO A 434 -38.81 -30.27 -27.39
C PRO A 434 -37.48 -31.03 -27.47
N MET A 435 -36.67 -30.63 -28.41
CA MET A 435 -35.31 -31.13 -28.60
C MET A 435 -34.33 -30.06 -28.22
N PHE A 436 -33.33 -30.46 -27.50
CA PHE A 436 -32.25 -29.60 -27.01
C PHE A 436 -30.91 -30.14 -27.50
N ALA A 437 -29.98 -29.25 -27.74
CA ALA A 437 -28.57 -29.55 -27.97
C ALA A 437 -27.70 -28.66 -27.12
N ASN A 438 -26.56 -29.17 -26.69
CA ASN A 438 -25.62 -28.34 -25.98
C ASN A 438 -25.07 -27.24 -26.88
N GLY A 439 -25.09 -26.01 -26.41
CA GLY A 439 -24.63 -24.84 -27.15
C GLY A 439 -24.11 -23.76 -26.21
N ASP A 440 -23.54 -22.73 -26.80
CA ASP A 440 -22.93 -21.62 -26.08
C ASP A 440 -24.00 -20.65 -25.54
N LEU A 441 -23.80 -20.18 -24.33
CA LEU A 441 -24.73 -19.31 -23.62
C LEU A 441 -24.14 -17.94 -23.33
N SER A 442 -24.76 -16.89 -23.88
CA SER A 442 -24.38 -15.50 -23.60
C SER A 442 -25.08 -14.91 -22.37
N GLY A 443 -24.52 -13.87 -21.80
CA GLY A 443 -25.11 -13.09 -20.71
C GLY A 443 -25.03 -13.71 -19.33
N ALA A 444 -24.29 -14.81 -19.15
CA ALA A 444 -23.88 -15.28 -17.82
C ALA A 444 -22.84 -14.31 -17.23
N VAL A 445 -23.05 -13.90 -15.99
CA VAL A 445 -22.12 -13.02 -15.29
C VAL A 445 -21.38 -13.81 -14.20
N PHE A 446 -20.07 -13.71 -14.23
CA PHE A 446 -19.18 -14.35 -13.27
C PHE A 446 -18.36 -13.33 -12.52
N GLN A 447 -18.22 -13.52 -11.22
CA GLN A 447 -17.22 -12.85 -10.41
C GLN A 447 -16.02 -13.75 -10.21
N VAL A 448 -14.84 -13.14 -10.31
CA VAL A 448 -13.57 -13.74 -9.93
C VAL A 448 -13.16 -13.16 -8.60
N ILE A 449 -12.97 -14.00 -7.60
CA ILE A 449 -12.76 -13.63 -6.21
C ILE A 449 -11.39 -14.16 -5.77
N ALA A 450 -10.58 -13.35 -5.12
CA ALA A 450 -9.33 -13.80 -4.52
C ALA A 450 -9.62 -14.72 -3.32
N VAL A 451 -9.10 -15.94 -3.34
CA VAL A 451 -9.30 -16.92 -2.25
C VAL A 451 -8.42 -16.61 -1.04
N GLU A 452 -7.25 -16.08 -1.30
CA GLU A 452 -6.27 -15.64 -0.31
C GLU A 452 -5.77 -14.24 -0.68
N ASP A 453 -5.01 -13.61 0.20
CA ASP A 453 -4.36 -12.34 -0.15
C ASP A 453 -3.40 -12.59 -1.32
N ILE A 454 -3.60 -11.87 -2.40
CA ILE A 454 -2.72 -11.92 -3.58
C ILE A 454 -1.55 -10.97 -3.31
N VAL A 455 -0.40 -11.55 -3.01
CA VAL A 455 0.79 -10.79 -2.60
C VAL A 455 1.92 -11.03 -3.59
N THR A 456 2.49 -9.97 -4.16
CA THR A 456 3.69 -10.04 -4.97
C THR A 456 4.94 -10.12 -4.09
N LEU A 457 6.08 -10.62 -4.63
CA LEU A 457 7.29 -10.84 -3.84
C LEU A 457 7.85 -9.58 -3.18
N ASP A 458 7.53 -8.40 -3.69
CA ASP A 458 7.85 -7.10 -3.07
C ASP A 458 7.04 -6.82 -1.79
N GLY A 459 6.21 -7.78 -1.35
CA GLY A 459 5.34 -7.66 -0.17
C GLY A 459 4.07 -6.86 -0.38
N THR A 460 3.77 -6.47 -1.63
CA THR A 460 2.58 -5.68 -1.92
C THR A 460 1.35 -6.58 -2.04
N VAL A 461 0.33 -6.29 -1.24
CA VAL A 461 -0.98 -6.91 -1.36
C VAL A 461 -1.71 -6.29 -2.55
N ARG A 462 -1.94 -7.10 -3.60
CA ARG A 462 -2.60 -6.69 -4.84
C ARG A 462 -4.12 -6.86 -4.78
N ALA A 463 -4.58 -7.82 -3.98
CA ALA A 463 -5.98 -8.02 -3.61
C ALA A 463 -6.05 -8.74 -2.27
N ASN A 464 -7.00 -8.38 -1.41
CA ASN A 464 -7.24 -9.11 -0.18
C ASN A 464 -8.13 -10.33 -0.44
N ALA A 465 -7.99 -11.34 0.41
CA ALA A 465 -8.88 -12.50 0.43
C ALA A 465 -10.36 -12.06 0.47
N GLY A 466 -11.18 -12.67 -0.37
CA GLY A 466 -12.61 -12.36 -0.51
C GLY A 466 -12.93 -11.16 -1.42
N ASN A 467 -11.94 -10.44 -1.93
CA ASN A 467 -12.19 -9.35 -2.85
C ASN A 467 -12.58 -9.87 -4.24
N VAL A 468 -13.61 -9.27 -4.82
CA VAL A 468 -13.93 -9.42 -6.24
C VAL A 468 -12.88 -8.65 -7.04
N VAL A 469 -12.09 -9.36 -7.84
CA VAL A 469 -11.02 -8.78 -8.66
C VAL A 469 -11.41 -8.55 -10.10
N ALA A 470 -12.43 -9.26 -10.58
CA ALA A 470 -13.01 -9.07 -11.91
C ALA A 470 -14.47 -9.51 -11.93
N GLU A 471 -15.23 -8.89 -12.81
CA GLU A 471 -16.56 -9.33 -13.21
C GLU A 471 -16.59 -9.45 -14.73
N ILE A 472 -16.97 -10.62 -15.23
CA ILE A 472 -16.96 -10.94 -16.65
C ILE A 472 -18.31 -11.46 -17.10
N THR A 473 -18.71 -11.13 -18.33
CA THR A 473 -19.99 -11.54 -18.91
C THR A 473 -19.72 -12.30 -20.21
N THR A 474 -20.36 -13.46 -20.37
CA THR A 474 -20.19 -14.27 -21.57
C THR A 474 -20.82 -13.60 -22.80
N ASP A 475 -20.08 -13.66 -23.91
CA ASP A 475 -20.47 -13.17 -25.24
C ASP A 475 -21.40 -14.17 -25.98
N GLU A 476 -21.64 -13.91 -27.25
CA GLU A 476 -22.46 -14.77 -28.10
C GLU A 476 -21.89 -16.18 -28.32
N ASN A 477 -20.60 -16.38 -28.09
CA ASN A 477 -19.92 -17.67 -28.15
C ASN A 477 -19.83 -18.34 -26.77
N GLY A 478 -20.54 -17.84 -25.78
CA GLY A 478 -20.51 -18.32 -24.42
C GLY A 478 -19.17 -18.06 -23.71
N TYR A 479 -18.32 -17.19 -24.26
CA TYR A 479 -16.97 -16.94 -23.79
C TYR A 479 -16.86 -15.61 -23.01
N ALA A 480 -16.10 -15.61 -21.96
CA ALA A 480 -15.69 -14.41 -21.24
C ALA A 480 -14.24 -14.56 -20.76
N GLU A 481 -13.52 -13.46 -20.68
CA GLU A 481 -12.12 -13.43 -20.23
C GLU A 481 -11.89 -12.20 -19.36
N THR A 482 -11.07 -12.36 -18.33
CA THR A 482 -10.67 -11.23 -17.46
C THR A 482 -9.62 -10.36 -18.15
N GLU A 483 -9.48 -9.12 -17.69
CA GLU A 483 -8.22 -8.41 -17.80
C GLU A 483 -7.11 -9.19 -17.07
N PRO A 484 -5.82 -8.89 -17.34
CA PRO A 484 -4.71 -9.59 -16.70
C PRO A 484 -4.73 -9.44 -15.17
N LEU A 485 -4.79 -10.57 -14.46
CA LEU A 485 -4.75 -10.68 -13.00
C LEU A 485 -3.37 -11.13 -12.53
N TYR A 486 -2.97 -10.75 -11.32
CA TYR A 486 -1.72 -11.23 -10.70
C TYR A 486 -1.79 -12.74 -10.43
N LEU A 487 -0.60 -13.38 -10.34
CA LEU A 487 -0.52 -14.80 -9.98
C LEU A 487 -1.08 -15.03 -8.57
N GLY A 488 -1.82 -16.13 -8.40
CA GLY A 488 -2.44 -16.49 -7.14
C GLY A 488 -3.67 -17.35 -7.30
N LYS A 489 -4.38 -17.59 -6.20
CA LYS A 489 -5.57 -18.45 -6.18
C LYS A 489 -6.85 -17.65 -6.20
N TYR A 490 -7.72 -18.06 -7.10
CA TYR A 490 -8.99 -17.41 -7.36
C TYR A 490 -10.14 -18.43 -7.36
N GLU A 491 -11.32 -17.96 -7.04
CA GLU A 491 -12.57 -18.66 -7.18
C GLU A 491 -13.43 -17.93 -8.23
N ILE A 492 -14.00 -18.67 -9.14
CA ILE A 492 -14.97 -18.15 -10.11
C ILE A 492 -16.36 -18.54 -9.65
N ARG A 493 -17.24 -17.56 -9.53
CA ARG A 493 -18.63 -17.76 -9.11
C ARG A 493 -19.59 -17.12 -10.08
N GLU A 494 -20.55 -17.90 -10.57
CA GLU A 494 -21.65 -17.35 -11.35
C GLU A 494 -22.58 -16.55 -10.42
N ILE A 495 -22.82 -15.28 -10.75
CA ILE A 495 -23.70 -14.39 -9.99
C ILE A 495 -25.00 -14.08 -10.74
N LYS A 496 -25.01 -14.30 -12.04
CA LYS A 496 -26.20 -14.18 -12.88
C LYS A 496 -26.15 -15.22 -13.98
N ALA A 497 -27.18 -16.07 -14.02
CA ALA A 497 -27.34 -17.03 -15.10
C ALA A 497 -27.80 -16.35 -16.40
N PRO A 498 -27.54 -16.97 -17.56
CA PRO A 498 -28.19 -16.57 -18.81
C PRO A 498 -29.71 -16.58 -18.68
N GLU A 499 -30.37 -15.76 -19.48
CA GLU A 499 -31.85 -15.71 -19.47
C GLU A 499 -32.46 -17.08 -19.76
N GLY A 500 -33.36 -17.50 -18.88
CA GLY A 500 -34.04 -18.80 -18.99
C GLY A 500 -33.32 -19.99 -18.35
N TYR A 501 -32.13 -19.76 -17.76
CA TYR A 501 -31.35 -20.79 -17.08
C TYR A 501 -31.28 -20.60 -15.58
N VAL A 502 -31.04 -21.67 -14.85
CA VAL A 502 -30.87 -21.66 -13.39
C VAL A 502 -29.43 -21.30 -13.05
N LEU A 503 -29.29 -20.44 -12.05
CA LEU A 503 -27.98 -20.04 -11.53
C LEU A 503 -27.22 -21.26 -10.98
N ASN A 504 -25.98 -21.45 -11.43
CA ASN A 504 -25.07 -22.42 -10.85
C ASN A 504 -24.18 -21.76 -9.79
N ASN A 505 -24.55 -21.96 -8.53
CA ASN A 505 -23.83 -21.36 -7.40
C ASN A 505 -22.54 -22.12 -7.03
N GLU A 506 -22.20 -23.20 -7.73
CA GLU A 506 -21.01 -24.00 -7.38
C GLU A 506 -19.74 -23.27 -7.84
N PRO A 507 -18.88 -22.83 -6.90
CA PRO A 507 -17.66 -22.12 -7.23
C PRO A 507 -16.65 -23.04 -7.93
N LYS A 508 -15.78 -22.45 -8.74
CA LYS A 508 -14.67 -23.15 -9.38
C LYS A 508 -13.34 -22.49 -9.00
N ASP A 509 -12.45 -23.27 -8.47
CA ASP A 509 -11.11 -22.82 -8.13
C ASP A 509 -10.22 -22.72 -9.38
N VAL A 510 -9.43 -21.66 -9.46
CA VAL A 510 -8.43 -21.44 -10.50
C VAL A 510 -7.18 -20.87 -9.85
N GLU A 511 -6.03 -21.39 -10.22
CA GLU A 511 -4.73 -20.88 -9.80
C GLU A 511 -3.95 -20.35 -11.03
N LEU A 512 -3.56 -19.09 -10.97
CA LEU A 512 -2.63 -18.50 -11.91
C LEU A 512 -1.21 -18.68 -11.37
N THR A 513 -0.40 -19.47 -12.05
CA THR A 513 0.97 -19.81 -11.65
C THR A 513 1.99 -19.27 -12.65
N TYR A 514 3.26 -19.19 -12.21
CA TYR A 514 4.42 -18.82 -13.04
C TYR A 514 4.70 -19.87 -14.13
#